data_c2193cf5812ce16ef0534aba227c35d5
#
_entry.id   c2193cf5812ce16ef0534aba227c35d5
#
_cell.length_a   1.000
_cell.length_b   1.000
_cell.length_c   1.000
_cell.angle_alpha   90.00
_cell.angle_beta   90.00
_cell.angle_gamma   90.00
#
_symmetry.space_group_name_H-M   'P 1'
#
loop_
_entity.id
_entity.type
_entity.pdbx_description
1 polymer ?
#
loop_
_entity_poly.entity_id
_entity_poly.type
_entity_poly.pdbx_seq_one_letter_code
_entity_poly.pdbx_strand_id
1 'polypeptide(L)'
;LKDLSNRDTVFLDKTIKIVPLIVPHRDEYSETVGYKIIGSNRSALFIPDIDKWDKWDLSIVQEISKVDYAFIDGTFYDGEEINHRDVSEIPHPFIVESMNLLKNLSSKEKNKVYFIHLNHTNPALNEDSKAIKQILLNGFHVARINEVFSL
;
A
#
# COMPACT_ATOMS: atom_id res chain seq x y z
N LEU A 1 -4.81 26.79 9.92
CA LEU A 1 -4.83 25.33 9.84
C LEU A 1 -6.21 24.86 10.24
N LYS A 2 -6.71 23.85 9.58
CA LYS A 2 -7.98 23.19 9.90
C LYS A 2 -7.65 21.75 10.24
N ASP A 3 -8.11 21.29 11.40
CA ASP A 3 -7.97 19.91 11.78
C ASP A 3 -8.88 19.04 10.91
N LEU A 4 -8.38 17.86 10.56
CA LEU A 4 -9.10 16.86 9.79
C LEU A 4 -9.35 15.63 10.67
N SER A 5 -10.57 15.16 10.68
CA SER A 5 -10.89 13.89 11.33
C SER A 5 -10.65 12.71 10.38
N ASN A 6 -10.43 11.53 10.97
CA ASN A 6 -10.35 10.30 10.20
C ASN A 6 -11.60 10.14 9.32
N ARG A 7 -11.40 9.84 8.03
CA ARG A 7 -12.46 9.65 7.02
C ARG A 7 -13.25 10.91 6.63
N ASP A 8 -12.82 12.10 7.05
CA ASP A 8 -13.38 13.35 6.54
C ASP A 8 -13.05 13.50 5.05
N THR A 9 -14.02 14.01 4.27
CA THR A 9 -13.76 14.30 2.86
C THR A 9 -13.23 15.72 2.70
N VAL A 10 -12.06 15.84 2.11
CA VAL A 10 -11.42 17.11 1.75
C VAL A 10 -11.51 17.33 0.24
N PHE A 11 -12.04 18.45 -0.18
CA PHE A 11 -12.05 18.85 -1.59
C PHE A 11 -10.81 19.70 -1.84
N LEU A 12 -9.90 19.22 -2.67
CA LEU A 12 -8.74 20.02 -3.11
C LEU A 12 -9.17 21.01 -4.21
N ASP A 13 -10.02 20.55 -5.10
CA ASP A 13 -10.67 21.36 -6.13
C ASP A 13 -12.02 20.75 -6.53
N LYS A 14 -12.56 21.15 -7.70
CA LYS A 14 -13.85 20.64 -8.20
C LYS A 14 -13.78 19.15 -8.64
N THR A 15 -12.60 18.64 -8.88
CA THR A 15 -12.36 17.32 -9.49
C THR A 15 -11.70 16.33 -8.56
N ILE A 16 -10.95 16.80 -7.56
CA ILE A 16 -10.16 15.93 -6.68
C ILE A 16 -10.65 16.04 -5.24
N LYS A 17 -10.96 14.87 -4.66
CA LYS A 17 -11.30 14.69 -3.25
C LYS A 17 -10.27 13.76 -2.59
N ILE A 18 -9.96 14.02 -1.33
CA ILE A 18 -9.10 13.18 -0.50
C ILE A 18 -9.84 12.79 0.77
N VAL A 19 -9.72 11.52 1.13
CA VAL A 19 -10.24 10.98 2.40
C VAL A 19 -9.05 10.41 3.17
N PRO A 20 -8.64 11.01 4.29
CA PRO A 20 -7.61 10.47 5.16
C PRO A 20 -8.12 9.22 5.86
N LEU A 21 -7.24 8.23 5.99
CA LEU A 21 -7.49 6.95 6.64
C LEU A 21 -6.39 6.73 7.68
N ILE A 22 -6.71 6.78 8.95
CA ILE A 22 -5.74 6.42 9.99
C ILE A 22 -5.41 4.94 9.82
N VAL A 23 -4.12 4.64 9.81
CA VAL A 23 -3.58 3.28 9.71
C VAL A 23 -2.71 2.99 10.93
N PRO A 24 -2.69 1.76 11.46
CA PRO A 24 -1.81 1.41 12.57
C PRO A 24 -0.35 1.50 12.15
N HIS A 25 0.46 2.13 12.98
CA HIS A 25 1.92 2.16 12.87
C HIS A 25 2.54 2.57 14.21
N ARG A 26 3.78 3.04 14.22
CA ARG A 26 4.43 3.60 15.41
C ARG A 26 3.96 5.03 15.63
N ASP A 27 2.94 5.20 16.45
CA ASP A 27 2.23 6.48 16.64
C ASP A 27 2.70 7.21 17.92
N GLU A 28 4.00 7.14 18.25
CA GLU A 28 4.54 7.76 19.47
C GLU A 28 4.44 9.28 19.48
N TYR A 29 4.40 9.93 18.30
CA TYR A 29 4.39 11.38 18.18
C TYR A 29 3.23 11.92 17.33
N SER A 30 2.76 11.16 16.35
CA SER A 30 1.67 11.55 15.45
C SER A 30 1.07 10.31 14.80
N GLU A 31 -0.19 10.42 14.38
CA GLU A 31 -0.86 9.36 13.63
C GLU A 31 -0.21 9.14 12.28
N THR A 32 -0.18 7.88 11.85
CA THR A 32 0.15 7.50 10.47
C THR A 32 -1.12 7.46 9.63
N VAL A 33 -1.07 8.06 8.45
CA VAL A 33 -2.25 8.29 7.63
C VAL A 33 -2.04 7.82 6.19
N GLY A 34 -2.90 6.93 5.73
CA GLY A 34 -3.09 6.65 4.32
C GLY A 34 -4.18 7.55 3.72
N TYR A 35 -4.38 7.47 2.42
CA TYR A 35 -5.36 8.32 1.72
C TYR A 35 -6.13 7.54 0.67
N LYS A 36 -7.43 7.82 0.57
CA LYS A 36 -8.20 7.54 -0.63
C LYS A 36 -8.28 8.82 -1.45
N ILE A 37 -7.82 8.76 -2.68
CA ILE A 37 -7.80 9.88 -3.62
C ILE A 37 -8.85 9.59 -4.68
N ILE A 38 -9.79 10.50 -4.88
CA ILE A 38 -10.91 10.34 -5.80
C ILE A 38 -10.82 11.45 -6.84
N GLY A 39 -10.49 11.07 -8.05
CA GLY A 39 -10.48 11.95 -9.21
C GLY A 39 -11.80 11.95 -9.97
N SER A 40 -11.81 12.58 -11.14
CA SER A 40 -13.01 12.69 -12.00
C SER A 40 -13.45 11.35 -12.59
N ASN A 41 -12.52 10.47 -12.90
CA ASN A 41 -12.77 9.23 -13.62
C ASN A 41 -12.35 7.99 -12.84
N ARG A 42 -11.32 8.11 -12.01
CA ARG A 42 -10.73 6.99 -11.28
C ARG A 42 -10.36 7.40 -9.87
N SER A 43 -10.08 6.40 -9.04
CA SER A 43 -9.71 6.57 -7.65
C SER A 43 -8.50 5.72 -7.29
N ALA A 44 -7.73 6.19 -6.30
CA ALA A 44 -6.58 5.49 -5.79
C ALA A 44 -6.65 5.36 -4.26
N LEU A 45 -6.18 4.22 -3.75
CA LEU A 45 -5.82 4.02 -2.36
C LEU A 45 -4.31 4.21 -2.25
N PHE A 46 -3.84 4.97 -1.28
CA PHE A 46 -2.43 5.25 -1.04
C PHE A 46 -2.10 5.00 0.42
N ILE A 47 -1.45 3.89 0.71
CA ILE A 47 -1.03 3.46 2.05
C ILE A 47 0.45 3.07 1.96
N PRO A 48 1.37 4.06 2.00
CA PRO A 48 2.80 3.80 1.83
C PRO A 48 3.43 3.12 3.04
N ASP A 49 2.83 3.31 4.21
CA ASP A 49 3.39 2.90 5.49
C ASP A 49 2.27 2.44 6.42
N ILE A 50 2.36 1.23 6.93
CA ILE A 50 1.38 0.62 7.83
C ILE A 50 2.04 -0.53 8.60
N ASP A 51 1.60 -0.80 9.83
CA ASP A 51 1.88 -2.05 10.53
C ASP A 51 1.12 -3.22 9.87
N LYS A 52 1.06 -4.38 10.47
CA LYS A 52 0.40 -5.56 9.90
C LYS A 52 -1.06 -5.30 9.57
N TRP A 53 -1.54 -5.83 8.45
CA TRP A 53 -2.90 -5.63 7.94
C TRP A 53 -4.01 -6.04 8.92
N ASP A 54 -3.74 -7.01 9.79
CA ASP A 54 -4.69 -7.49 10.80
C ASP A 54 -4.87 -6.52 11.99
N LYS A 55 -3.97 -5.55 12.14
CA LYS A 55 -4.10 -4.49 13.14
C LYS A 55 -4.96 -3.32 12.66
N TRP A 56 -5.25 -3.24 11.36
CA TRP A 56 -6.07 -2.16 10.82
C TRP A 56 -7.56 -2.44 11.04
N ASP A 57 -8.34 -1.42 11.41
CA ASP A 57 -9.79 -1.51 11.62
C ASP A 57 -10.58 -1.71 10.31
N LEU A 58 -9.93 -1.51 9.15
CA LEU A 58 -10.48 -1.76 7.83
C LEU A 58 -9.84 -2.99 7.17
N SER A 59 -10.58 -3.61 6.26
CA SER A 59 -10.07 -4.69 5.45
C SER A 59 -9.42 -4.17 4.18
N ILE A 60 -8.10 -4.37 4.00
CA ILE A 60 -7.40 -4.01 2.76
C ILE A 60 -8.04 -4.66 1.53
N VAL A 61 -8.52 -5.91 1.65
CA VAL A 61 -9.24 -6.61 0.59
C VAL A 61 -10.47 -5.82 0.13
N GLN A 62 -11.25 -5.31 1.10
CA GLN A 62 -12.44 -4.50 0.81
C GLN A 62 -12.07 -3.11 0.28
N GLU A 63 -11.02 -2.49 0.79
CA GLU A 63 -10.62 -1.16 0.30
C GLU A 63 -10.08 -1.21 -1.13
N ILE A 64 -9.33 -2.25 -1.52
CA ILE A 64 -8.90 -2.48 -2.91
C ILE A 64 -10.10 -2.58 -3.86
N SER A 65 -11.18 -3.25 -3.47
CA SER A 65 -12.37 -3.39 -4.32
C SER A 65 -13.08 -2.07 -4.65
N LYS A 66 -12.86 -1.02 -3.84
CA LYS A 66 -13.51 0.29 -3.95
C LYS A 66 -12.72 1.31 -4.76
N VAL A 67 -11.58 0.94 -5.33
CA VAL A 67 -10.68 1.84 -6.04
C VAL A 67 -10.20 1.24 -7.37
N ASP A 68 -9.61 2.09 -8.22
CA ASP A 68 -9.04 1.68 -9.51
C ASP A 68 -7.54 1.37 -9.40
N TYR A 69 -6.84 2.00 -8.44
CA TYR A 69 -5.43 1.76 -8.11
C TYR A 69 -5.26 1.61 -6.61
N ALA A 70 -4.36 0.74 -6.17
CA ALA A 70 -4.00 0.58 -4.78
C ALA A 70 -2.47 0.59 -4.63
N PHE A 71 -1.93 1.68 -4.11
CA PHE A 71 -0.52 1.84 -3.79
C PHE A 71 -0.34 1.50 -2.32
N ILE A 72 0.30 0.37 -2.02
CA ILE A 72 0.37 -0.17 -0.66
C ILE A 72 1.82 -0.42 -0.24
N ASP A 73 2.01 -0.50 1.07
CA ASP A 73 3.30 -0.76 1.68
C ASP A 73 3.99 -2.00 1.09
N GLY A 74 5.22 -1.81 0.65
CA GLY A 74 6.11 -2.82 0.14
C GLY A 74 7.52 -2.67 0.71
N THR A 75 7.66 -2.13 1.92
CA THR A 75 8.95 -1.80 2.54
C THR A 75 9.93 -2.96 2.46
N PHE A 76 9.52 -4.15 2.85
CA PHE A 76 10.32 -5.36 2.78
C PHE A 76 9.65 -6.44 1.91
N TYR A 77 10.44 -7.21 1.18
CA TYR A 77 9.92 -8.32 0.38
C TYR A 77 9.55 -9.50 1.27
N ASP A 78 10.49 -9.94 2.11
CA ASP A 78 10.30 -11.02 3.09
C ASP A 78 11.22 -10.84 4.31
N GLY A 79 11.18 -11.79 5.24
CA GLY A 79 11.98 -11.75 6.45
C GLY A 79 13.49 -11.98 6.25
N GLU A 80 13.93 -12.45 5.08
CA GLU A 80 15.35 -12.71 4.82
C GLU A 80 16.19 -11.43 4.74
N GLU A 81 15.53 -10.29 4.42
CA GLU A 81 16.18 -8.97 4.42
C GLU A 81 16.60 -8.50 5.82
N ILE A 82 16.05 -9.12 6.88
CA ILE A 82 16.12 -8.61 8.25
C ILE A 82 17.10 -9.43 9.08
N ASN A 83 18.32 -9.58 8.61
CA ASN A 83 19.37 -10.51 9.01
C ASN A 83 19.62 -10.73 10.53
N HIS A 84 19.12 -9.88 11.46
CA HIS A 84 19.43 -9.99 12.90
C HIS A 84 18.32 -9.48 13.83
N ARG A 85 17.14 -9.14 13.33
CA ARG A 85 16.02 -8.68 14.13
C ARG A 85 14.92 -9.74 14.18
N ASP A 86 14.18 -9.75 15.26
CA ASP A 86 12.94 -10.53 15.30
C ASP A 86 11.96 -9.99 14.26
N VAL A 87 11.59 -10.85 13.33
CA VAL A 87 10.64 -10.54 12.24
C VAL A 87 9.29 -10.05 12.80
N SER A 88 8.90 -10.51 13.99
CA SER A 88 7.67 -10.09 14.66
C SER A 88 7.68 -8.64 15.13
N GLU A 89 8.86 -8.04 15.30
CA GLU A 89 9.01 -6.63 15.70
C GLU A 89 8.96 -5.64 14.53
N ILE A 90 8.91 -6.14 13.29
CA ILE A 90 8.89 -5.30 12.09
C ILE A 90 7.47 -4.78 11.86
N PRO A 91 7.25 -3.46 12.00
CA PRO A 91 5.92 -2.85 11.86
C PRO A 91 5.58 -2.56 10.40
N HIS A 92 5.77 -3.55 9.52
CA HIS A 92 5.39 -3.51 8.13
C HIS A 92 4.91 -4.89 7.67
N PRO A 93 3.88 -4.98 6.85
CA PRO A 93 3.55 -6.24 6.18
C PRO A 93 4.60 -6.50 5.11
N PHE A 94 5.17 -7.69 5.08
CA PHE A 94 6.03 -8.07 3.96
C PHE A 94 5.22 -8.19 2.66
N ILE A 95 5.87 -7.95 1.51
CA ILE A 95 5.22 -8.14 0.20
C ILE A 95 4.67 -9.56 0.08
N VAL A 96 5.41 -10.58 0.54
CA VAL A 96 4.95 -11.98 0.50
C VAL A 96 3.72 -12.22 1.40
N GLU A 97 3.62 -11.55 2.56
CA GLU A 97 2.44 -11.60 3.43
C GLU A 97 1.23 -10.96 2.76
N SER A 98 1.42 -9.77 2.18
CA SER A 98 0.39 -9.04 1.45
C SER A 98 -0.11 -9.85 0.24
N MET A 99 0.78 -10.43 -0.56
CA MET A 99 0.40 -11.29 -1.68
C MET A 99 -0.40 -12.52 -1.22
N ASN A 100 0.00 -13.14 -0.09
CA ASN A 100 -0.73 -14.30 0.46
C ASN A 100 -2.13 -13.90 0.97
N LEU A 101 -2.26 -12.74 1.65
CA LEU A 101 -3.55 -12.20 2.08
C LEU A 101 -4.48 -11.94 0.89
N LEU A 102 -3.93 -11.39 -0.20
CA LEU A 102 -4.66 -10.99 -1.39
C LEU A 102 -4.79 -12.10 -2.45
N LYS A 103 -4.30 -13.32 -2.18
CA LYS A 103 -4.23 -14.41 -3.17
C LYS A 103 -5.56 -14.80 -3.81
N ASN A 104 -6.66 -14.66 -3.06
CA ASN A 104 -8.01 -15.01 -3.51
C ASN A 104 -8.74 -13.88 -4.27
N LEU A 105 -8.12 -12.71 -4.43
CA LEU A 105 -8.65 -11.66 -5.29
C LEU A 105 -8.66 -12.14 -6.75
N SER A 106 -9.63 -11.64 -7.53
CA SER A 106 -9.64 -11.83 -8.98
C SER A 106 -8.39 -11.23 -9.63
N SER A 107 -8.02 -11.71 -10.81
CA SER A 107 -6.89 -11.13 -11.56
C SER A 107 -7.08 -9.63 -11.82
N LYS A 108 -8.34 -9.18 -12.02
CA LYS A 108 -8.67 -7.76 -12.18
C LYS A 108 -8.34 -6.94 -10.92
N GLU A 109 -8.67 -7.47 -9.74
CA GLU A 109 -8.39 -6.77 -8.47
C GLU A 109 -6.89 -6.77 -8.13
N LYS A 110 -6.20 -7.89 -8.36
CA LYS A 110 -4.74 -7.98 -8.17
C LYS A 110 -3.99 -6.97 -9.03
N ASN A 111 -4.42 -6.80 -10.28
CA ASN A 111 -3.79 -5.89 -11.25
C ASN A 111 -3.92 -4.40 -10.86
N LYS A 112 -4.73 -4.05 -9.86
CA LYS A 112 -4.80 -2.70 -9.31
C LYS A 112 -3.72 -2.40 -8.28
N VAL A 113 -3.03 -3.43 -7.76
CA VAL A 113 -2.15 -3.33 -6.61
C VAL A 113 -0.71 -3.09 -7.04
N TYR A 114 -0.14 -2.01 -6.51
CA TYR A 114 1.22 -1.57 -6.72
C TYR A 114 1.94 -1.45 -5.38
N PHE A 115 3.00 -2.21 -5.18
CA PHE A 115 3.86 -2.04 -4.02
C PHE A 115 4.74 -0.80 -4.18
N ILE A 116 4.81 -0.01 -3.11
CA ILE A 116 5.58 1.25 -3.02
C ILE A 116 6.40 1.28 -1.73
N HIS A 117 7.14 2.37 -1.48
CA HIS A 117 7.87 2.59 -0.21
C HIS A 117 8.97 1.55 0.05
N LEU A 118 9.58 0.98 -1.00
CA LEU A 118 10.56 -0.09 -0.87
C LEU A 118 11.82 0.38 -0.12
N ASN A 119 12.25 -0.39 0.88
CA ASN A 119 13.53 -0.18 1.53
C ASN A 119 14.69 -0.45 0.56
N HIS A 120 15.83 0.19 0.78
CA HIS A 120 17.02 0.06 -0.07
C HIS A 120 17.57 -1.38 -0.17
N THR A 121 17.23 -2.25 0.79
CA THR A 121 17.60 -3.68 0.78
C THR A 121 16.62 -4.55 0.01
N ASN A 122 15.42 -4.01 -0.33
CA ASN A 122 14.36 -4.80 -0.93
C ASN A 122 14.76 -5.32 -2.32
N PRO A 123 14.78 -6.66 -2.54
CA PRO A 123 15.19 -7.24 -3.82
C PRO A 123 14.26 -6.83 -4.98
N ALA A 124 13.04 -6.35 -4.71
CA ALA A 124 12.13 -5.86 -5.73
C ALA A 124 12.57 -4.53 -6.39
N LEU A 125 13.62 -3.87 -5.87
CA LEU A 125 14.27 -2.75 -6.54
C LEU A 125 15.00 -3.18 -7.82
N ASN A 126 15.49 -4.42 -7.87
CA ASN A 126 16.15 -4.97 -9.05
C ASN A 126 15.11 -5.67 -9.95
N GLU A 127 14.94 -5.14 -11.17
CA GLU A 127 13.95 -5.62 -12.16
C GLU A 127 14.17 -7.07 -12.60
N ASP A 128 15.41 -7.56 -12.54
CA ASP A 128 15.77 -8.93 -12.91
C ASP A 128 15.64 -9.93 -11.77
N SER A 129 15.32 -9.45 -10.56
CA SER A 129 15.26 -10.27 -9.35
C SER A 129 14.17 -11.34 -9.41
N LYS A 130 14.36 -12.39 -8.62
CA LYS A 130 13.29 -13.39 -8.39
C LYS A 130 12.06 -12.76 -7.71
N ALA A 131 12.26 -11.76 -6.85
CA ALA A 131 11.17 -11.07 -6.16
C ALA A 131 10.22 -10.40 -7.15
N ILE A 132 10.73 -9.59 -8.08
CA ILE A 132 9.91 -8.97 -9.15
C ILE A 132 9.17 -10.03 -9.97
N LYS A 133 9.88 -11.09 -10.40
CA LYS A 133 9.23 -12.17 -11.17
C LYS A 133 8.09 -12.81 -10.43
N GLN A 134 8.22 -13.02 -9.11
CA GLN A 134 7.16 -13.57 -8.27
C GLN A 134 6.00 -12.58 -8.09
N ILE A 135 6.27 -11.29 -7.86
CA ILE A 135 5.22 -10.26 -7.74
C ILE A 135 4.36 -10.24 -9.02
N LEU A 136 5.01 -10.14 -10.18
CA LEU A 136 4.33 -10.10 -11.48
C LEU A 136 3.58 -11.39 -11.80
N LEU A 137 4.17 -12.55 -11.51
CA LEU A 137 3.53 -13.87 -11.72
C LEU A 137 2.25 -14.02 -10.88
N ASN A 138 2.21 -13.42 -9.69
CA ASN A 138 1.02 -13.40 -8.84
C ASN A 138 -0.01 -12.33 -9.24
N GLY A 139 0.27 -11.53 -10.29
CA GLY A 139 -0.64 -10.53 -10.84
C GLY A 139 -0.59 -9.18 -10.14
N PHE A 140 0.45 -8.92 -9.35
CA PHE A 140 0.70 -7.65 -8.67
C PHE A 140 1.80 -6.84 -9.38
N HIS A 141 2.00 -5.59 -8.97
CA HIS A 141 2.98 -4.68 -9.54
C HIS A 141 3.87 -4.03 -8.49
N VAL A 142 4.96 -3.44 -8.94
CA VAL A 142 5.77 -2.48 -8.17
C VAL A 142 5.76 -1.18 -8.96
N ALA A 143 5.35 -0.08 -8.32
CA ALA A 143 5.36 1.23 -8.96
C ALA A 143 6.78 1.70 -9.24
N ARG A 144 6.97 2.37 -10.37
CA ARG A 144 8.26 2.85 -10.83
C ARG A 144 8.35 4.37 -10.77
N ILE A 145 9.56 4.88 -10.64
CA ILE A 145 9.81 6.33 -10.67
C ILE A 145 9.33 6.89 -12.01
N ASN A 146 8.60 8.01 -11.96
CA ASN A 146 7.98 8.69 -13.09
C ASN A 146 6.83 7.93 -13.78
N GLU A 147 6.34 6.84 -13.21
CA GLU A 147 5.10 6.22 -13.67
C GLU A 147 3.92 7.14 -13.38
N VAL A 148 3.03 7.33 -14.37
CA VAL A 148 1.91 8.27 -14.30
C VAL A 148 0.59 7.51 -14.31
N PHE A 149 -0.27 7.81 -13.35
CA PHE A 149 -1.59 7.23 -13.19
C PHE A 149 -2.65 8.34 -13.32
N SER A 150 -3.59 8.16 -14.22
CA SER A 150 -4.69 9.14 -14.42
C SER A 150 -5.82 8.86 -13.42
N LEU A 151 -6.35 9.90 -12.78
CA LEU A 151 -7.46 9.88 -11.84
C LEU A 151 -8.73 10.52 -12.41
#